data_e285eb8a68b1e5797ae7a4f4d7ceafdf
#
_entry.id   e285eb8a68b1e5797ae7a4f4d7ceafdf
#
_cell.length_a   1.000
_cell.length_b   1.000
_cell.length_c   1.000
_cell.angle_alpha   90.00
_cell.angle_beta   90.00
_cell.angle_gamma   90.00
#
_symmetry.space_group_name_H-M   'P 1'
#
loop_
_entity.id
_entity.type
_entity.pdbx_description
1 polymer ?
#
loop_
_entity_poly.entity_id
_entity_poly.type
_entity_poly.pdbx_seq_one_letter_code
_entity_poly.pdbx_strand_id
1 'polypeptide(L)'
;MDTWLAKSKQSRRSLIQNVLGAMGAGFLLPDSSYAVEKPRAIPGKEKVRITRLETFLVKPRWIFLKIHTDAGVVGLGEPLLEGRALTIQTAIQEIEPYLIGKDPRQVVHHWQAIYRHAFYRGGPILTSALSGVDQALWDIKGKLLGVPIYELLGGPTRTRVRIYGRAITPEDIRMRKAEGYTAIKTGLYQKDPSNITDSTLYNYMSKDFIGKGGTLTTSNIVENPKFIETAANAFGALREAVGKDMDIAIDLHGKIAPQTAKVFIKEIEQYTPMFIEEPCQAQNVDVLADIAHGTHIPIAAGERIFTKWGFRELLEKKAASILQPDLCHAGGITEGRLIAGMAEAYYVPIAPHNPMGPISLAAGLQLAGCIPNFLIQEQVSLGEGYLKNPFVLQKDGTVLLPEKPGLGVELDEDALKDKIGHNWRNPETYNALDGAVVDW
;
A
#
# COMPACT_ATOMS: atom_id res chain seq x y z
N MET A 1 -22.48 45.89 53.94
CA MET A 1 -21.53 45.10 53.17
C MET A 1 -20.91 43.99 54.00
N ASP A 2 -21.74 43.34 54.83
CA ASP A 2 -21.32 42.27 55.77
C ASP A 2 -22.44 41.31 56.09
N THR A 3 -22.95 40.55 55.10
CA THR A 3 -23.94 39.49 55.37
C THR A 3 -23.83 38.31 54.38
N TRP A 4 -22.72 38.15 53.67
CA TRP A 4 -22.60 37.06 52.65
C TRP A 4 -21.48 36.02 52.89
N LEU A 5 -20.81 36.04 54.02
CA LEU A 5 -19.66 35.16 54.34
C LEU A 5 -19.90 34.15 55.48
N ALA A 6 -21.17 33.87 55.85
CA ALA A 6 -21.51 32.99 56.98
C ALA A 6 -22.21 31.67 56.61
N LYS A 7 -22.14 31.16 55.34
CA LYS A 7 -22.73 29.85 54.97
C LYS A 7 -21.85 29.04 54.01
N SER A 8 -20.64 28.66 54.40
CA SER A 8 -19.94 27.55 53.70
C SER A 8 -18.78 26.98 54.54
N LYS A 9 -19.07 26.55 55.79
CA LYS A 9 -18.17 25.65 56.53
C LYS A 9 -18.89 24.35 56.85
N GLN A 10 -19.40 23.62 55.81
CA GLN A 10 -19.54 22.18 55.95
C GLN A 10 -18.13 21.58 55.78
N SER A 11 -17.64 21.03 56.87
CA SER A 11 -16.32 20.46 56.94
C SER A 11 -16.21 19.30 55.94
N ARG A 12 -15.04 19.22 55.24
CA ARG A 12 -14.72 18.06 54.38
C ARG A 12 -14.89 16.71 55.05
N ARG A 13 -14.92 16.67 56.39
CA ARG A 13 -15.20 15.48 57.20
C ARG A 13 -16.67 15.02 57.10
N SER A 14 -17.66 15.92 57.05
CA SER A 14 -19.05 15.57 56.95
C SER A 14 -19.39 15.05 55.53
N LEU A 15 -18.71 15.53 54.49
CA LEU A 15 -18.85 15.05 53.12
C LEU A 15 -18.34 13.60 52.98
N ILE A 16 -17.19 13.31 53.59
CA ILE A 16 -16.56 11.97 53.57
C ILE A 16 -17.42 10.99 54.41
N GLN A 17 -17.97 11.41 55.54
CA GLN A 17 -18.86 10.54 56.32
C GLN A 17 -20.19 10.24 55.65
N ASN A 18 -20.73 11.18 54.89
CA ASN A 18 -21.97 10.93 54.11
C ASN A 18 -21.71 10.03 52.88
N VAL A 19 -20.50 10.05 52.31
CA VAL A 19 -20.11 9.14 51.22
C VAL A 19 -19.84 7.73 51.75
N LEU A 20 -19.25 7.60 52.92
CA LEU A 20 -18.99 6.29 53.55
C LEU A 20 -20.26 5.68 54.19
N GLY A 21 -21.25 6.49 54.62
CA GLY A 21 -22.55 6.01 55.11
C GLY A 21 -23.47 5.49 54.01
N ALA A 22 -23.29 5.94 52.78
CA ALA A 22 -24.03 5.45 51.60
C ALA A 22 -23.45 4.15 51.00
N MET A 23 -22.23 3.76 51.39
CA MET A 23 -21.61 2.49 50.95
C MET A 23 -21.95 1.28 51.83
N GLY A 24 -22.71 1.49 52.94
CA GLY A 24 -23.13 0.43 53.86
C GLY A 24 -24.51 -0.19 53.57
N ALA A 25 -25.30 0.37 52.66
CA ALA A 25 -26.50 -0.27 52.14
C ALA A 25 -26.07 -1.13 50.94
N GLY A 26 -26.09 -2.46 51.09
CA GLY A 26 -25.64 -3.42 50.08
C GLY A 26 -26.15 -3.08 48.68
N PHE A 27 -25.32 -2.45 47.90
CA PHE A 27 -25.39 -2.57 46.45
C PHE A 27 -25.08 -4.03 46.16
N LEU A 28 -26.10 -4.85 46.08
CA LEU A 28 -26.09 -6.02 45.23
C LEU A 28 -25.79 -5.48 43.85
N LEU A 29 -24.49 -5.45 43.49
CA LEU A 29 -24.11 -5.39 42.06
C LEU A 29 -24.90 -6.52 41.43
N PRO A 30 -25.74 -6.26 40.43
CA PRO A 30 -26.27 -7.36 39.66
C PRO A 30 -25.06 -8.16 39.23
N ASP A 31 -25.11 -9.46 39.45
CA ASP A 31 -24.11 -10.40 38.95
C ASP A 31 -24.18 -10.32 37.42
N SER A 32 -23.62 -9.23 36.89
CA SER A 32 -23.36 -9.05 35.49
C SER A 32 -22.09 -9.87 35.19
N SER A 33 -22.23 -11.19 35.34
CA SER A 33 -21.62 -12.04 34.35
C SER A 33 -22.16 -11.52 33.02
N TYR A 34 -21.51 -10.52 32.44
CA TYR A 34 -21.57 -10.33 31.01
C TYR A 34 -21.09 -11.64 30.43
N ALA A 35 -22.05 -12.58 30.31
CA ALA A 35 -21.89 -13.68 29.41
C ALA A 35 -21.57 -12.99 28.09
N VAL A 36 -20.30 -13.02 27.68
CA VAL A 36 -19.91 -12.67 26.33
C VAL A 36 -20.81 -13.59 25.51
N GLU A 37 -21.94 -13.07 25.03
CA GLU A 37 -22.78 -13.80 24.12
C GLU A 37 -21.83 -14.23 23.00
N LYS A 38 -21.65 -15.54 22.89
CA LYS A 38 -20.88 -16.09 21.76
C LYS A 38 -21.48 -15.44 20.53
N PRO A 39 -20.65 -14.83 19.66
CA PRO A 39 -21.16 -14.16 18.47
C PRO A 39 -22.21 -15.06 17.83
N ARG A 40 -23.42 -14.56 17.62
CA ARG A 40 -24.51 -15.31 17.02
C ARG A 40 -23.97 -15.92 15.74
N ALA A 41 -23.93 -17.24 15.66
CA ALA A 41 -23.58 -17.92 14.44
C ALA A 41 -24.48 -17.36 13.33
N ILE A 42 -23.89 -16.94 12.21
CA ILE A 42 -24.66 -16.52 11.04
C ILE A 42 -25.60 -17.67 10.72
N PRO A 43 -26.93 -17.49 10.73
CA PRO A 43 -27.88 -18.58 10.54
C PRO A 43 -27.55 -19.32 9.23
N GLY A 44 -27.38 -20.64 9.32
CA GLY A 44 -27.22 -21.53 8.17
C GLY A 44 -25.79 -21.81 7.69
N LYS A 45 -24.71 -21.39 8.39
CA LYS A 45 -23.36 -21.75 7.98
C LYS A 45 -22.60 -22.49 9.09
N GLU A 46 -22.13 -23.69 8.71
CA GLU A 46 -21.25 -24.53 9.51
C GLU A 46 -20.01 -23.75 9.99
N LYS A 47 -19.41 -24.21 11.10
CA LYS A 47 -18.16 -23.63 11.61
C LYS A 47 -17.06 -23.88 10.60
N VAL A 48 -16.55 -22.82 9.96
CA VAL A 48 -15.38 -22.90 9.08
C VAL A 48 -14.13 -22.57 9.89
N ARG A 49 -13.07 -23.36 9.70
CA ARG A 49 -11.81 -23.24 10.42
C ARG A 49 -10.63 -23.20 9.47
N ILE A 50 -9.65 -22.37 9.78
CA ILE A 50 -8.34 -22.37 9.11
C ILE A 50 -7.60 -23.65 9.47
N THR A 51 -7.04 -24.34 8.48
CA THR A 51 -6.33 -25.62 8.65
C THR A 51 -4.85 -25.54 8.35
N ARG A 52 -4.41 -24.64 7.45
CA ARG A 52 -3.02 -24.55 7.02
C ARG A 52 -2.76 -23.21 6.34
N LEU A 53 -1.56 -22.65 6.50
CA LEU A 53 -1.00 -21.57 5.72
C LEU A 53 0.12 -22.11 4.83
N GLU A 54 0.24 -21.58 3.62
CA GLU A 54 1.23 -22.04 2.65
C GLU A 54 1.76 -20.85 1.84
N THR A 55 3.07 -20.67 1.79
CA THR A 55 3.72 -19.58 1.10
C THR A 55 4.58 -20.07 -0.06
N PHE A 56 4.59 -19.32 -1.15
CA PHE A 56 5.35 -19.65 -2.37
C PHE A 56 6.17 -18.43 -2.78
N LEU A 57 7.49 -18.61 -2.91
CA LEU A 57 8.36 -17.62 -3.57
C LEU A 57 8.17 -17.74 -5.06
N VAL A 58 7.78 -16.67 -5.75
CA VAL A 58 7.36 -16.69 -7.15
C VAL A 58 8.12 -15.65 -7.97
N LYS A 59 8.65 -16.05 -9.14
CA LYS A 59 9.25 -15.09 -10.10
C LYS A 59 8.26 -13.99 -10.46
N PRO A 60 8.72 -12.76 -10.73
CA PRO A 60 10.12 -12.33 -10.74
C PRO A 60 10.68 -12.07 -9.34
N ARG A 61 9.83 -11.72 -8.34
CA ARG A 61 10.26 -11.30 -7.01
C ARG A 61 9.15 -11.36 -5.95
N TRP A 62 8.07 -12.10 -6.21
CA TRP A 62 6.86 -12.11 -5.39
C TRP A 62 6.84 -13.25 -4.37
N ILE A 63 5.94 -13.15 -3.41
CA ILE A 63 5.57 -14.22 -2.49
C ILE A 63 4.04 -14.29 -2.42
N PHE A 64 3.48 -15.46 -2.71
CA PHE A 64 2.05 -15.72 -2.60
C PHE A 64 1.75 -16.52 -1.35
N LEU A 65 0.60 -16.25 -0.74
CA LEU A 65 0.06 -16.93 0.43
C LEU A 65 -1.25 -17.63 0.05
N LYS A 66 -1.39 -18.89 0.46
CA LYS A 66 -2.66 -19.61 0.50
C LYS A 66 -3.04 -19.88 1.94
N ILE A 67 -4.26 -19.55 2.34
CA ILE A 67 -4.87 -19.93 3.62
C ILE A 67 -5.97 -20.93 3.32
N HIS A 68 -5.79 -22.17 3.81
CA HIS A 68 -6.71 -23.29 3.61
C HIS A 68 -7.72 -23.38 4.75
N THR A 69 -8.93 -23.86 4.43
CA THR A 69 -10.00 -24.09 5.40
C THR A 69 -10.52 -25.52 5.31
N ASP A 70 -11.17 -25.99 6.41
CA ASP A 70 -11.86 -27.29 6.46
C ASP A 70 -13.12 -27.33 5.57
N ALA A 71 -13.60 -26.20 5.08
CA ALA A 71 -14.68 -26.09 4.10
C ALA A 71 -14.19 -26.21 2.63
N GLY A 72 -12.89 -26.50 2.40
CA GLY A 72 -12.29 -26.57 1.06
C GLY A 72 -12.11 -25.21 0.37
N VAL A 73 -12.45 -24.09 1.03
CA VAL A 73 -12.21 -22.75 0.51
C VAL A 73 -10.79 -22.33 0.80
N VAL A 74 -10.09 -21.82 -0.22
CA VAL A 74 -8.73 -21.30 -0.13
C VAL A 74 -8.72 -19.81 -0.39
N GLY A 75 -8.12 -19.03 0.53
CA GLY A 75 -7.88 -17.61 0.37
C GLY A 75 -6.50 -17.31 -0.18
N LEU A 76 -6.40 -16.29 -1.00
CA LEU A 76 -5.17 -15.81 -1.61
C LEU A 76 -4.73 -14.49 -1.00
N GLY A 77 -3.43 -14.35 -0.75
CA GLY A 77 -2.81 -13.12 -0.31
C GLY A 77 -1.40 -12.96 -0.89
N GLU A 78 -0.88 -11.76 -0.84
CA GLU A 78 0.46 -11.42 -1.30
C GLU A 78 1.22 -10.64 -0.21
N PRO A 79 1.82 -11.33 0.78
CA PRO A 79 2.53 -10.71 1.90
C PRO A 79 3.94 -10.27 1.50
N LEU A 80 4.09 -9.60 0.37
CA LEU A 80 5.40 -9.25 -0.15
C LEU A 80 6.03 -8.08 0.63
N LEU A 81 7.32 -8.20 0.92
CA LEU A 81 8.25 -7.10 1.14
C LEU A 81 9.45 -7.33 0.23
N GLU A 82 9.68 -6.42 -0.71
CA GLU A 82 10.69 -6.56 -1.74
C GLU A 82 12.09 -6.81 -1.17
N GLY A 83 12.78 -7.82 -1.71
CA GLY A 83 14.09 -8.24 -1.24
C GLY A 83 14.13 -8.92 0.15
N ARG A 84 12.97 -9.10 0.80
CA ARG A 84 12.84 -9.73 2.14
C ARG A 84 11.81 -10.84 2.19
N ALA A 85 11.52 -11.50 1.08
CA ALA A 85 10.48 -12.53 0.99
C ALA A 85 10.68 -13.69 1.96
N LEU A 86 11.92 -14.16 2.20
CA LEU A 86 12.21 -15.19 3.22
C LEU A 86 11.90 -14.74 4.64
N THR A 87 12.16 -13.48 4.97
CA THR A 87 11.82 -12.90 6.28
C THR A 87 10.31 -12.87 6.47
N ILE A 88 9.57 -12.49 5.43
CA ILE A 88 8.10 -12.52 5.44
C ILE A 88 7.56 -13.94 5.57
N GLN A 89 8.16 -14.90 4.86
CA GLN A 89 7.78 -16.32 4.99
C GLN A 89 7.89 -16.79 6.44
N THR A 90 8.99 -16.45 7.13
CA THR A 90 9.17 -16.76 8.55
C THR A 90 8.12 -16.05 9.42
N ALA A 91 7.83 -14.77 9.17
CA ALA A 91 6.80 -14.05 9.92
C ALA A 91 5.40 -14.67 9.74
N ILE A 92 5.07 -15.18 8.56
CA ILE A 92 3.82 -15.95 8.33
C ILE A 92 3.81 -17.24 9.12
N GLN A 93 4.94 -17.97 9.19
CA GLN A 93 5.06 -19.19 10.00
C GLN A 93 4.87 -18.91 11.50
N GLU A 94 5.31 -17.77 12.00
CA GLU A 94 5.07 -17.35 13.40
C GLU A 94 3.60 -16.97 13.66
N ILE A 95 2.88 -16.46 12.65
CA ILE A 95 1.45 -16.13 12.73
C ILE A 95 0.58 -17.39 12.66
N GLU A 96 0.99 -18.41 11.93
CA GLU A 96 0.18 -19.60 11.65
C GLU A 96 -0.40 -20.27 12.89
N PRO A 97 0.36 -20.57 13.99
CA PRO A 97 -0.17 -21.22 15.18
C PRO A 97 -1.35 -20.46 15.83
N TYR A 98 -1.38 -19.13 15.70
CA TYR A 98 -2.50 -18.33 16.17
C TYR A 98 -3.75 -18.54 15.31
N LEU A 99 -3.61 -18.65 14.00
CA LEU A 99 -4.74 -18.72 13.05
C LEU A 99 -5.35 -20.11 12.95
N ILE A 100 -4.57 -21.18 13.10
CA ILE A 100 -5.05 -22.56 13.00
C ILE A 100 -6.25 -22.81 13.95
N GLY A 101 -7.33 -23.39 13.40
CA GLY A 101 -8.57 -23.67 14.11
C GLY A 101 -9.49 -22.46 14.34
N LYS A 102 -9.09 -21.25 13.92
CA LYS A 102 -9.90 -20.04 14.01
C LYS A 102 -10.88 -19.91 12.84
N ASP A 103 -11.92 -19.11 13.05
CA ASP A 103 -12.91 -18.78 12.01
C ASP A 103 -12.36 -17.65 11.11
N PRO A 104 -12.06 -17.92 9.81
CA PRO A 104 -11.45 -16.93 8.91
C PRO A 104 -12.33 -15.71 8.63
N ARG A 105 -13.63 -15.78 8.93
CA ARG A 105 -14.58 -14.67 8.66
C ARG A 105 -14.42 -13.49 9.60
N GLN A 106 -13.69 -13.65 10.72
CA GLN A 106 -13.42 -12.62 11.71
C GLN A 106 -12.22 -11.76 11.33
N VAL A 107 -12.20 -11.25 10.09
CA VAL A 107 -11.03 -10.58 9.48
C VAL A 107 -10.45 -9.49 10.39
N VAL A 108 -11.26 -8.50 10.79
CA VAL A 108 -10.81 -7.38 11.64
C VAL A 108 -10.35 -7.87 13.02
N HIS A 109 -10.97 -8.92 13.59
CA HIS A 109 -10.52 -9.51 14.85
C HIS A 109 -9.11 -10.08 14.70
N HIS A 110 -8.86 -10.85 13.65
CA HIS A 110 -7.52 -11.42 13.39
C HIS A 110 -6.50 -10.35 13.09
N TRP A 111 -6.86 -9.34 12.31
CA TRP A 111 -6.00 -8.18 12.08
C TRP A 111 -5.56 -7.54 13.40
N GLN A 112 -6.53 -7.25 14.28
CA GLN A 112 -6.24 -6.63 15.59
C GLN A 112 -5.42 -7.54 16.51
N ALA A 113 -5.72 -8.84 16.52
CA ALA A 113 -5.00 -9.80 17.34
C ALA A 113 -3.53 -9.92 16.91
N ILE A 114 -3.25 -10.12 15.62
CA ILE A 114 -1.89 -10.22 15.08
C ILE A 114 -1.12 -8.93 15.35
N TYR A 115 -1.73 -7.77 15.11
CA TYR A 115 -1.09 -6.48 15.32
C TYR A 115 -0.81 -6.18 16.80
N ARG A 116 -1.77 -6.46 17.70
CA ARG A 116 -1.69 -6.06 19.12
C ARG A 116 -0.97 -7.05 20.01
N HIS A 117 -0.96 -8.34 19.68
CA HIS A 117 -0.25 -9.35 20.44
C HIS A 117 1.26 -9.21 20.32
N ALA A 118 1.76 -8.62 19.24
CA ALA A 118 3.14 -8.19 19.17
C ALA A 118 3.34 -6.96 20.05
N PHE A 119 4.16 -7.06 21.09
CA PHE A 119 4.50 -5.89 21.92
C PHE A 119 5.16 -4.79 21.10
N TYR A 120 6.09 -5.17 20.21
CA TYR A 120 6.72 -4.29 19.22
C TYR A 120 5.90 -4.32 17.92
N ARG A 121 5.00 -3.34 17.77
CA ARG A 121 4.00 -3.29 16.70
C ARG A 121 4.53 -2.65 15.44
N GLY A 122 4.00 -3.09 14.31
CA GLY A 122 4.22 -2.42 13.03
C GLY A 122 5.59 -2.68 12.42
N GLY A 123 6.02 -1.71 11.61
CA GLY A 123 7.21 -1.82 10.78
C GLY A 123 6.98 -2.65 9.51
N PRO A 124 7.91 -2.57 8.54
CA PRO A 124 7.69 -3.11 7.19
C PRO A 124 7.44 -4.63 7.19
N ILE A 125 8.18 -5.40 7.98
CA ILE A 125 8.10 -6.87 7.97
C ILE A 125 6.77 -7.34 8.54
N LEU A 126 6.46 -6.97 9.79
CA LEU A 126 5.27 -7.46 10.47
C LEU A 126 3.99 -6.96 9.80
N THR A 127 3.98 -5.73 9.32
CA THR A 127 2.81 -5.18 8.65
C THR A 127 2.60 -5.80 7.27
N SER A 128 3.68 -6.13 6.53
CA SER A 128 3.55 -6.83 5.25
C SER A 128 3.04 -8.27 5.41
N ALA A 129 3.54 -9.01 6.41
CA ALA A 129 3.01 -10.33 6.72
C ALA A 129 1.51 -10.27 7.08
N LEU A 130 1.13 -9.32 7.93
CA LEU A 130 -0.27 -9.07 8.30
C LEU A 130 -1.13 -8.69 7.08
N SER A 131 -0.60 -7.88 6.16
CA SER A 131 -1.31 -7.44 4.96
C SER A 131 -1.72 -8.60 4.07
N GLY A 132 -0.81 -9.54 3.80
CA GLY A 132 -1.13 -10.72 3.01
C GLY A 132 -2.12 -11.66 3.71
N VAL A 133 -2.04 -11.78 5.04
CA VAL A 133 -3.05 -12.52 5.82
C VAL A 133 -4.42 -11.85 5.73
N ASP A 134 -4.49 -10.53 5.85
CA ASP A 134 -5.74 -9.75 5.72
C ASP A 134 -6.39 -9.97 4.34
N GLN A 135 -5.60 -9.87 3.27
CA GLN A 135 -6.08 -10.12 1.91
C GLN A 135 -6.68 -11.54 1.78
N ALA A 136 -5.98 -12.56 2.27
CA ALA A 136 -6.44 -13.94 2.19
C ALA A 136 -7.70 -14.20 3.03
N LEU A 137 -7.83 -13.59 4.19
CA LEU A 137 -9.03 -13.71 5.02
C LEU A 137 -10.23 -13.02 4.39
N TRP A 138 -10.06 -11.84 3.78
CA TRP A 138 -11.11 -11.19 3.01
C TRP A 138 -11.53 -12.04 1.80
N ASP A 139 -10.57 -12.65 1.11
CA ASP A 139 -10.83 -13.55 -0.03
C ASP A 139 -11.68 -14.77 0.40
N ILE A 140 -11.31 -15.42 1.51
CA ILE A 140 -12.12 -16.52 2.08
C ILE A 140 -13.53 -16.03 2.41
N LYS A 141 -13.64 -14.89 3.10
CA LYS A 141 -14.93 -14.35 3.50
C LYS A 141 -15.83 -14.06 2.33
N GLY A 142 -15.31 -13.42 1.27
CA GLY A 142 -16.04 -13.17 0.04
C GLY A 142 -16.48 -14.46 -0.65
N LYS A 143 -15.60 -15.45 -0.78
CA LYS A 143 -15.89 -16.77 -1.35
C LYS A 143 -16.97 -17.53 -0.58
N LEU A 144 -16.91 -17.54 0.76
CA LEU A 144 -17.91 -18.16 1.61
C LEU A 144 -19.29 -17.50 1.52
N LEU A 145 -19.33 -16.20 1.27
CA LEU A 145 -20.58 -15.44 1.14
C LEU A 145 -21.07 -15.35 -0.32
N GLY A 146 -20.26 -15.76 -1.28
CA GLY A 146 -20.58 -15.76 -2.70
C GLY A 146 -20.57 -14.37 -3.35
N VAL A 147 -19.82 -13.40 -2.78
CA VAL A 147 -19.76 -12.01 -3.27
C VAL A 147 -18.33 -11.49 -3.36
N PRO A 148 -18.04 -10.53 -4.26
CA PRO A 148 -16.77 -9.81 -4.26
C PRO A 148 -16.53 -9.05 -2.95
N ILE A 149 -15.28 -8.74 -2.63
CA ILE A 149 -14.93 -8.06 -1.38
C ILE A 149 -15.50 -6.64 -1.35
N TYR A 150 -15.48 -5.90 -2.47
CA TYR A 150 -16.02 -4.54 -2.50
C TYR A 150 -17.50 -4.47 -2.09
N GLU A 151 -18.30 -5.50 -2.36
CA GLU A 151 -19.70 -5.60 -1.89
C GLU A 151 -19.77 -5.68 -0.36
N LEU A 152 -18.88 -6.43 0.28
CA LEU A 152 -18.79 -6.53 1.74
C LEU A 152 -18.36 -5.22 2.40
N LEU A 153 -17.70 -4.35 1.63
CA LEU A 153 -17.16 -3.06 2.08
C LEU A 153 -18.07 -1.87 1.72
N GLY A 154 -19.26 -2.14 1.15
CA GLY A 154 -20.27 -1.13 0.84
C GLY A 154 -20.23 -0.58 -0.60
N GLY A 155 -19.46 -1.20 -1.50
CA GLY A 155 -19.44 -0.87 -2.93
C GLY A 155 -20.56 -1.58 -3.72
N PRO A 156 -20.53 -1.48 -5.10
CA PRO A 156 -19.52 -0.74 -5.83
C PRO A 156 -19.81 0.77 -5.93
N THR A 157 -18.77 1.59 -5.85
CA THR A 157 -18.82 3.04 -6.15
C THR A 157 -18.51 3.31 -7.63
N ARG A 158 -17.95 2.35 -8.34
CA ARG A 158 -17.62 2.35 -9.79
C ARG A 158 -17.64 0.94 -10.34
N THR A 159 -17.70 0.80 -11.68
CA THR A 159 -17.69 -0.50 -12.37
C THR A 159 -16.37 -0.82 -13.06
N ARG A 160 -15.48 0.17 -13.15
CA ARG A 160 -14.16 0.05 -13.79
C ARG A 160 -13.14 0.92 -13.05
N VAL A 161 -11.89 0.57 -13.16
CA VAL A 161 -10.77 1.19 -12.45
C VAL A 161 -9.75 1.67 -13.47
N ARG A 162 -9.43 2.96 -13.46
CA ARG A 162 -8.34 3.52 -14.26
C ARG A 162 -7.02 3.00 -13.75
N ILE A 163 -6.13 2.58 -14.66
CA ILE A 163 -4.79 2.11 -14.36
C ILE A 163 -3.76 2.89 -15.16
N TYR A 164 -2.52 2.92 -14.69
CA TYR A 164 -1.43 3.48 -15.48
C TYR A 164 -0.41 2.42 -15.90
N GLY A 165 0.24 2.66 -17.05
CA GLY A 165 1.37 1.90 -17.52
C GLY A 165 2.71 2.50 -17.09
N ARG A 166 3.80 1.86 -17.46
CA ARG A 166 5.17 2.39 -17.30
C ARG A 166 5.76 2.75 -18.65
N ALA A 167 6.44 3.88 -18.70
CA ALA A 167 7.16 4.33 -19.88
C ALA A 167 8.41 5.14 -19.44
N ILE A 168 9.51 4.95 -20.17
CA ILE A 168 10.79 5.62 -19.90
C ILE A 168 11.20 6.46 -21.11
N THR A 169 10.83 6.03 -22.32
CA THR A 169 11.19 6.70 -23.58
C THR A 169 9.97 7.23 -24.31
N PRO A 170 10.15 8.18 -25.25
CA PRO A 170 9.10 8.60 -26.17
C PRO A 170 8.46 7.45 -26.96
N GLU A 171 9.20 6.41 -27.29
CA GLU A 171 8.68 5.20 -27.94
C GLU A 171 7.78 4.41 -27.00
N ASP A 172 8.25 4.17 -25.75
CA ASP A 172 7.47 3.45 -24.74
C ASP A 172 6.11 4.13 -24.49
N ILE A 173 6.11 5.46 -24.33
CA ILE A 173 4.85 6.17 -24.02
C ILE A 173 3.88 6.16 -25.21
N ARG A 174 4.38 6.24 -26.48
CA ARG A 174 3.53 6.09 -27.66
C ARG A 174 2.93 4.67 -27.74
N MET A 175 3.74 3.66 -27.43
CA MET A 175 3.28 2.27 -27.37
C MET A 175 2.19 2.10 -26.31
N ARG A 176 2.38 2.61 -25.07
CA ARG A 176 1.35 2.58 -24.02
C ARG A 176 0.08 3.29 -24.44
N LYS A 177 0.18 4.44 -25.11
CA LYS A 177 -1.00 5.14 -25.68
C LYS A 177 -1.73 4.28 -26.70
N ALA A 178 -1.01 3.60 -27.57
CA ALA A 178 -1.59 2.70 -28.57
C ALA A 178 -2.26 1.45 -27.95
N GLU A 179 -1.76 0.95 -26.82
CA GLU A 179 -2.37 -0.12 -26.05
C GLU A 179 -3.68 0.30 -25.36
N GLY A 180 -3.93 1.60 -25.21
CA GLY A 180 -5.13 2.15 -24.59
C GLY A 180 -4.90 2.83 -23.24
N TYR A 181 -3.67 2.89 -22.72
CA TYR A 181 -3.38 3.63 -21.51
C TYR A 181 -3.63 5.12 -21.67
N THR A 182 -4.24 5.73 -20.65
CA THR A 182 -4.49 7.17 -20.57
C THR A 182 -3.56 7.87 -19.57
N ALA A 183 -2.74 7.10 -18.86
CA ALA A 183 -1.73 7.58 -17.92
C ALA A 183 -0.53 6.65 -17.89
N ILE A 184 0.63 7.21 -17.58
CA ILE A 184 1.86 6.45 -17.28
C ILE A 184 2.56 7.01 -16.04
N LYS A 185 3.40 6.17 -15.41
CA LYS A 185 4.42 6.57 -14.45
C LYS A 185 5.81 6.35 -15.05
N THR A 186 6.68 7.34 -14.92
CA THR A 186 8.09 7.27 -15.30
C THR A 186 8.98 7.46 -14.07
N GLY A 187 10.28 7.44 -14.23
CA GLY A 187 11.28 7.70 -13.17
C GLY A 187 12.37 8.64 -13.66
N LEU A 188 13.38 8.90 -12.84
CA LEU A 188 14.57 9.71 -13.18
C LEU A 188 15.54 9.01 -14.14
N TYR A 189 15.06 8.14 -15.00
CA TYR A 189 15.91 7.27 -15.81
C TYR A 189 16.39 7.93 -17.10
N GLN A 190 17.66 7.74 -17.37
CA GLN A 190 18.16 7.74 -18.74
C GLN A 190 18.30 6.29 -19.17
N LYS A 191 17.59 5.92 -20.24
CA LYS A 191 17.72 4.58 -20.83
C LYS A 191 19.09 4.43 -21.49
N ASP A 192 19.84 3.39 -21.13
CA ASP A 192 20.87 2.86 -22.03
C ASP A 192 20.17 2.04 -23.12
N PRO A 193 20.18 2.50 -24.39
CA PRO A 193 19.49 1.81 -25.47
C PRO A 193 20.00 0.38 -25.74
N SER A 194 21.19 0.02 -25.21
CA SER A 194 21.86 -1.26 -25.49
C SER A 194 21.47 -2.39 -24.53
N ASN A 195 20.65 -2.15 -23.48
CA ASN A 195 20.42 -3.13 -22.41
C ASN A 195 18.95 -3.20 -21.97
N ILE A 196 18.07 -3.65 -22.88
CA ILE A 196 16.65 -3.84 -22.59
C ILE A 196 16.37 -5.32 -22.38
N THR A 197 16.38 -5.76 -21.12
CA THR A 197 15.75 -7.01 -20.72
C THR A 197 14.68 -6.68 -19.67
N ASP A 198 13.67 -7.52 -19.46
CA ASP A 198 12.57 -7.31 -18.49
C ASP A 198 13.04 -7.07 -17.04
N SER A 199 14.31 -7.38 -16.75
CA SER A 199 14.97 -7.02 -15.48
C SER A 199 15.41 -5.54 -15.41
N THR A 200 15.31 -4.78 -16.51
CA THR A 200 15.77 -3.38 -16.61
C THR A 200 14.98 -2.36 -15.83
N LEU A 201 13.85 -2.72 -15.25
CA LEU A 201 13.14 -1.85 -14.32
C LEU A 201 13.99 -1.43 -13.10
N TYR A 202 15.10 -2.13 -12.87
CA TYR A 202 16.03 -1.91 -11.75
C TYR A 202 17.50 -1.78 -12.17
N ASN A 203 17.80 -1.82 -13.47
CA ASN A 203 19.19 -1.85 -13.97
C ASN A 203 19.82 -0.48 -14.24
N TYR A 204 19.19 0.64 -13.89
CA TYR A 204 19.87 1.94 -13.96
C TYR A 204 21.00 2.10 -12.93
N MET A 205 21.20 1.09 -12.09
CA MET A 205 22.33 0.95 -11.19
C MET A 205 23.40 -0.02 -11.72
N SER A 206 23.34 -0.40 -12.99
CA SER A 206 24.37 -1.26 -13.58
C SER A 206 25.70 -0.52 -13.70
N LYS A 207 26.80 -1.26 -13.50
CA LYS A 207 28.16 -0.76 -13.75
C LYS A 207 28.30 -0.12 -15.14
N ASP A 208 27.53 -0.60 -16.12
CA ASP A 208 27.51 -0.10 -17.49
C ASP A 208 26.88 1.28 -17.62
N PHE A 209 25.83 1.57 -16.83
CA PHE A 209 25.23 2.91 -16.79
C PHE A 209 26.22 3.94 -16.24
N ILE A 210 26.90 3.61 -15.14
CA ILE A 210 27.90 4.46 -14.50
C ILE A 210 29.13 4.62 -15.39
N GLY A 211 29.60 3.54 -16.02
CA GLY A 211 30.73 3.55 -16.98
C GLY A 211 30.48 4.41 -18.22
N LYS A 212 29.20 4.75 -18.53
CA LYS A 212 28.79 5.63 -19.62
C LYS A 212 28.43 7.05 -19.18
N GLY A 213 28.80 7.44 -17.96
CA GLY A 213 28.55 8.77 -17.40
C GLY A 213 27.21 8.94 -16.68
N GLY A 214 26.49 7.84 -16.40
CA GLY A 214 25.33 7.89 -15.52
C GLY A 214 25.75 8.15 -14.08
N THR A 215 25.03 9.00 -13.37
CA THR A 215 25.27 9.34 -11.98
C THR A 215 24.28 8.59 -11.09
N LEU A 216 24.77 7.88 -10.07
CA LEU A 216 23.90 7.37 -9.01
C LEU A 216 23.61 8.51 -8.05
N THR A 217 22.35 8.83 -7.91
CA THR A 217 21.87 9.82 -6.95
C THR A 217 21.60 9.19 -5.59
N THR A 218 21.71 10.00 -4.56
CA THR A 218 21.31 9.62 -3.20
C THR A 218 20.80 10.84 -2.46
N SER A 219 19.99 10.62 -1.44
CA SER A 219 19.43 11.68 -0.60
C SER A 219 20.48 12.62 0.04
N ASN A 220 21.75 12.20 0.07
CA ASN A 220 22.88 12.95 0.64
C ASN A 220 23.67 13.79 -0.38
N ILE A 221 23.35 13.71 -1.67
CA ILE A 221 24.09 14.40 -2.75
C ILE A 221 23.21 15.47 -3.36
N VAL A 222 23.72 16.71 -3.40
CA VAL A 222 23.12 17.80 -4.18
C VAL A 222 23.64 17.71 -5.61
N GLU A 223 22.77 17.35 -6.53
CA GLU A 223 23.11 17.14 -7.92
C GLU A 223 23.49 18.43 -8.64
N ASN A 224 24.34 18.30 -9.65
CA ASN A 224 24.77 19.41 -10.45
C ASN A 224 23.68 19.87 -11.46
N PRO A 225 23.79 21.10 -12.01
CA PRO A 225 22.79 21.63 -12.96
C PRO A 225 22.61 20.74 -14.20
N LYS A 226 23.66 20.06 -14.66
CA LYS A 226 23.60 19.16 -15.83
C LYS A 226 22.71 17.96 -15.61
N PHE A 227 22.73 17.39 -14.40
CA PHE A 227 21.82 16.31 -14.01
C PHE A 227 20.35 16.78 -14.09
N ILE A 228 20.06 17.94 -13.48
CA ILE A 228 18.71 18.49 -13.43
C ILE A 228 18.19 18.80 -14.84
N GLU A 229 19.00 19.46 -15.68
CA GLU A 229 18.67 19.75 -17.07
C GLU A 229 18.35 18.47 -17.86
N THR A 230 19.20 17.45 -17.71
CA THR A 230 19.03 16.18 -18.44
C THR A 230 17.76 15.45 -18.02
N ALA A 231 17.47 15.39 -16.71
CA ALA A 231 16.26 14.74 -16.19
C ALA A 231 14.99 15.50 -16.60
N ALA A 232 15.02 16.85 -16.57
CA ALA A 232 13.89 17.69 -16.99
C ALA A 232 13.62 17.54 -18.51
N ASN A 233 14.66 17.52 -19.32
CA ASN A 233 14.54 17.33 -20.78
C ASN A 233 13.98 15.92 -21.11
N ALA A 234 14.40 14.89 -20.38
CA ALA A 234 13.86 13.54 -20.56
C ALA A 234 12.35 13.50 -20.26
N PHE A 235 11.91 14.15 -19.17
CA PHE A 235 10.48 14.27 -18.87
C PHE A 235 9.74 15.09 -19.94
N GLY A 236 10.31 16.19 -20.39
CA GLY A 236 9.79 17.03 -21.46
C GLY A 236 9.57 16.25 -22.76
N ALA A 237 10.53 15.40 -23.16
CA ALA A 237 10.41 14.56 -24.35
C ALA A 237 9.25 13.56 -24.27
N LEU A 238 8.93 13.03 -23.10
CA LEU A 238 7.72 12.21 -22.89
C LEU A 238 6.45 13.03 -23.11
N ARG A 239 6.41 14.24 -22.55
CA ARG A 239 5.27 15.14 -22.73
C ARG A 239 5.06 15.54 -24.19
N GLU A 240 6.11 15.88 -24.91
CA GLU A 240 6.07 16.20 -26.33
C GLU A 240 5.55 15.02 -27.17
N ALA A 241 5.93 13.80 -26.82
CA ALA A 241 5.57 12.59 -27.57
C ALA A 241 4.05 12.30 -27.56
N VAL A 242 3.30 12.75 -26.55
CA VAL A 242 1.87 12.42 -26.38
C VAL A 242 0.97 13.65 -26.22
N GLY A 243 1.53 14.84 -26.10
CA GLY A 243 0.77 16.07 -25.87
C GLY A 243 0.11 16.08 -24.48
N LYS A 244 -1.06 16.75 -24.38
CA LYS A 244 -1.83 16.89 -23.14
C LYS A 244 -2.92 15.81 -22.95
N ASP A 245 -3.04 14.88 -23.87
CA ASP A 245 -4.10 13.87 -23.86
C ASP A 245 -3.80 12.69 -22.93
N MET A 246 -2.60 12.65 -22.36
CA MET A 246 -2.15 11.57 -21.49
C MET A 246 -1.54 12.13 -20.21
N ASP A 247 -1.91 11.59 -19.07
CA ASP A 247 -1.30 11.95 -17.80
C ASP A 247 0.08 11.28 -17.64
N ILE A 248 1.04 12.03 -17.10
CA ILE A 248 2.40 11.56 -16.83
C ILE A 248 2.75 11.84 -15.38
N ALA A 249 2.92 10.79 -14.58
CA ALA A 249 3.48 10.85 -13.24
C ALA A 249 4.97 10.55 -13.26
N ILE A 250 5.72 11.05 -12.29
CA ILE A 250 7.13 10.72 -12.10
C ILE A 250 7.39 10.27 -10.66
N ASP A 251 8.18 9.19 -10.54
CA ASP A 251 8.58 8.60 -9.28
C ASP A 251 10.08 8.82 -9.05
N LEU A 252 10.41 9.45 -7.93
CA LEU A 252 11.78 9.80 -7.55
C LEU A 252 12.39 8.82 -6.55
N HIS A 253 11.58 7.91 -5.96
CA HIS A 253 11.98 6.92 -4.94
C HIS A 253 12.77 7.51 -3.76
N GLY A 254 12.66 8.82 -3.51
CA GLY A 254 13.44 9.50 -2.49
C GLY A 254 14.96 9.50 -2.73
N LYS A 255 15.42 9.22 -3.97
CA LYS A 255 16.84 9.03 -4.30
C LYS A 255 17.63 10.31 -4.50
N ILE A 256 16.96 11.46 -4.57
CA ILE A 256 17.62 12.76 -4.72
C ILE A 256 17.52 13.56 -3.43
N ALA A 257 18.49 14.44 -3.19
CA ALA A 257 18.44 15.35 -2.06
C ALA A 257 17.21 16.26 -2.15
N PRO A 258 16.58 16.61 -1.01
CA PRO A 258 15.43 17.51 -1.00
C PRO A 258 15.64 18.82 -1.73
N GLN A 259 16.85 19.37 -1.67
CA GLN A 259 17.23 20.61 -2.38
C GLN A 259 17.23 20.40 -3.90
N THR A 260 17.78 19.27 -4.37
CA THR A 260 17.74 18.87 -5.78
C THR A 260 16.31 18.66 -6.23
N ALA A 261 15.48 17.97 -5.41
CA ALA A 261 14.07 17.74 -5.70
C ALA A 261 13.31 19.06 -5.95
N LYS A 262 13.50 20.05 -5.09
CA LYS A 262 12.83 21.36 -5.24
C LYS A 262 13.19 22.08 -6.55
N VAL A 263 14.47 22.02 -6.96
CA VAL A 263 14.91 22.63 -8.22
C VAL A 263 14.36 21.84 -9.41
N PHE A 264 14.48 20.51 -9.38
CA PHE A 264 13.96 19.66 -10.43
C PHE A 264 12.45 19.79 -10.62
N ILE A 265 11.67 19.81 -9.55
CA ILE A 265 10.22 20.00 -9.56
C ILE A 265 9.85 21.28 -10.29
N LYS A 266 10.54 22.37 -9.98
CA LYS A 266 10.31 23.67 -10.63
C LYS A 266 10.61 23.61 -12.14
N GLU A 267 11.67 22.92 -12.55
CA GLU A 267 12.01 22.77 -13.98
C GLU A 267 10.94 21.99 -14.76
N ILE A 268 10.34 20.95 -14.17
CA ILE A 268 9.33 20.11 -14.86
C ILE A 268 7.91 20.64 -14.72
N GLU A 269 7.66 21.68 -13.91
CA GLU A 269 6.32 22.25 -13.69
C GLU A 269 5.65 22.68 -15.00
N GLN A 270 6.41 23.22 -15.96
CA GLN A 270 5.95 23.60 -17.30
C GLN A 270 5.35 22.45 -18.11
N TYR A 271 5.73 21.20 -17.81
CA TYR A 271 5.24 19.98 -18.48
C TYR A 271 4.01 19.36 -17.81
N THR A 272 3.50 19.98 -16.75
CA THR A 272 2.29 19.59 -16.04
C THR A 272 2.24 18.12 -15.65
N PRO A 273 3.15 17.64 -14.75
CA PRO A 273 3.07 16.29 -14.22
C PRO A 273 1.73 16.03 -13.52
N MET A 274 1.21 14.80 -13.62
CA MET A 274 0.02 14.37 -12.87
C MET A 274 0.29 14.39 -11.37
N PHE A 275 1.44 13.87 -10.96
CA PHE A 275 1.99 13.96 -9.62
C PHE A 275 3.50 13.64 -9.64
N ILE A 276 4.16 14.00 -8.54
CA ILE A 276 5.52 13.60 -8.23
C ILE A 276 5.47 12.70 -7.01
N GLU A 277 5.96 11.47 -7.17
CA GLU A 277 6.00 10.45 -6.13
C GLU A 277 7.35 10.49 -5.41
N GLU A 278 7.31 10.38 -4.07
CA GLU A 278 8.45 10.30 -3.17
C GLU A 278 9.64 11.23 -3.53
N PRO A 279 9.45 12.56 -3.49
CA PRO A 279 10.53 13.50 -3.84
C PRO A 279 11.66 13.56 -2.79
N CYS A 280 11.51 12.88 -1.65
CA CYS A 280 12.53 12.67 -0.63
C CYS A 280 12.29 11.36 0.11
N GLN A 281 13.25 10.94 0.94
CA GLN A 281 13.12 9.76 1.79
C GLN A 281 11.93 9.87 2.76
N ALA A 282 11.22 8.75 2.98
CA ALA A 282 9.97 8.70 3.73
C ALA A 282 10.12 8.96 5.25
N GLN A 283 11.35 8.90 5.80
CA GLN A 283 11.59 8.98 7.23
C GLN A 283 11.36 10.37 7.85
N ASN A 284 11.30 11.42 7.03
CA ASN A 284 11.11 12.78 7.53
C ASN A 284 9.93 13.47 6.82
N VAL A 285 8.77 13.38 7.44
CA VAL A 285 7.52 13.95 6.89
C VAL A 285 7.55 15.48 6.85
N ASP A 286 8.33 16.15 7.72
CA ASP A 286 8.45 17.62 7.68
C ASP A 286 9.18 18.09 6.42
N VAL A 287 10.22 17.37 6.00
CA VAL A 287 10.92 17.65 4.74
C VAL A 287 10.00 17.43 3.54
N LEU A 288 9.20 16.36 3.56
CA LEU A 288 8.21 16.11 2.51
C LEU A 288 7.16 17.24 2.46
N ALA A 289 6.66 17.67 3.61
CA ALA A 289 5.71 18.80 3.72
C ALA A 289 6.30 20.10 3.17
N ASP A 290 7.57 20.39 3.48
CA ASP A 290 8.26 21.58 2.96
C ASP A 290 8.40 21.54 1.43
N ILE A 291 8.64 20.39 0.84
CA ILE A 291 8.62 20.22 -0.63
C ILE A 291 7.20 20.42 -1.17
N ALA A 292 6.20 19.76 -0.58
CA ALA A 292 4.82 19.82 -1.03
C ALA A 292 4.24 21.25 -0.99
N HIS A 293 4.58 22.03 0.01
CA HIS A 293 4.15 23.43 0.14
C HIS A 293 4.87 24.37 -0.84
N GLY A 294 6.00 23.93 -1.39
CA GLY A 294 6.82 24.72 -2.33
C GLY A 294 6.44 24.58 -3.81
N THR A 295 5.43 23.77 -4.15
CA THR A 295 5.03 23.50 -5.54
C THR A 295 3.51 23.46 -5.70
N HIS A 296 3.04 23.68 -6.95
CA HIS A 296 1.64 23.48 -7.34
C HIS A 296 1.39 22.07 -7.91
N ILE A 297 2.44 21.30 -8.19
CA ILE A 297 2.31 19.91 -8.65
C ILE A 297 1.89 19.03 -7.47
N PRO A 298 0.89 18.16 -7.62
CA PRO A 298 0.52 17.22 -6.56
C PRO A 298 1.71 16.33 -6.16
N ILE A 299 2.00 16.27 -4.87
CA ILE A 299 2.98 15.34 -4.30
C ILE A 299 2.25 14.08 -3.86
N ALA A 300 2.76 12.92 -4.26
CA ALA A 300 2.26 11.61 -3.90
C ALA A 300 3.26 10.86 -3.01
N ALA A 301 2.76 10.17 -1.99
CA ALA A 301 3.58 9.35 -1.10
C ALA A 301 2.73 8.30 -0.38
N GLY A 302 3.39 7.21 0.08
CA GLY A 302 2.69 6.23 0.89
C GLY A 302 3.21 4.81 0.78
N GLU A 303 3.99 4.44 -0.23
CA GLU A 303 4.48 3.08 -0.43
C GLU A 303 5.30 2.55 0.75
N ARG A 304 6.05 3.42 1.42
CA ARG A 304 6.89 3.12 2.58
C ARG A 304 6.28 3.57 3.91
N ILE A 305 4.96 3.83 3.94
CA ILE A 305 4.21 4.24 5.12
C ILE A 305 3.26 3.11 5.52
N PHE A 306 3.23 2.80 6.82
CA PHE A 306 2.51 1.64 7.34
C PHE A 306 1.36 2.08 8.24
N THR A 307 0.21 1.45 8.08
CA THR A 307 -1.01 1.62 8.85
C THR A 307 -1.56 3.06 8.88
N LYS A 308 -2.80 3.22 9.26
CA LYS A 308 -3.46 4.52 9.40
C LYS A 308 -2.70 5.52 10.30
N TRP A 309 -1.90 5.03 11.25
CA TRP A 309 -1.14 5.92 12.15
C TRP A 309 -0.02 6.67 11.43
N GLY A 310 0.68 6.02 10.49
CA GLY A 310 1.67 6.70 9.65
C GLY A 310 1.02 7.65 8.63
N PHE A 311 -0.06 7.21 7.97
CA PHE A 311 -0.78 8.04 7.00
C PHE A 311 -1.45 9.27 7.63
N ARG A 312 -1.83 9.20 8.92
CA ARG A 312 -2.35 10.36 9.66
C ARG A 312 -1.37 11.53 9.62
N GLU A 313 -0.09 11.29 9.85
CA GLU A 313 0.92 12.34 9.87
C GLU A 313 1.07 13.04 8.52
N LEU A 314 1.02 12.29 7.40
CA LEU A 314 1.03 12.86 6.06
C LEU A 314 -0.15 13.82 5.84
N LEU A 315 -1.33 13.45 6.32
CA LEU A 315 -2.56 14.26 6.19
C LEU A 315 -2.51 15.51 7.07
N GLU A 316 -2.16 15.36 8.35
CA GLU A 316 -2.09 16.48 9.32
C GLU A 316 -1.08 17.55 8.89
N LYS A 317 0.07 17.14 8.34
CA LYS A 317 1.12 18.04 7.83
C LYS A 317 0.88 18.48 6.39
N LYS A 318 -0.15 17.96 5.72
CA LYS A 318 -0.39 18.21 4.27
C LYS A 318 0.85 17.91 3.42
N ALA A 319 1.58 16.87 3.81
CA ALA A 319 2.83 16.48 3.19
C ALA A 319 2.63 15.78 1.84
N ALA A 320 1.42 15.28 1.56
CA ALA A 320 1.05 14.67 0.30
C ALA A 320 -0.36 15.08 -0.11
N SER A 321 -0.56 15.34 -1.40
CA SER A 321 -1.85 15.62 -2.03
C SER A 321 -2.52 14.38 -2.58
N ILE A 322 -1.78 13.25 -2.66
CA ILE A 322 -2.23 11.93 -3.09
C ILE A 322 -1.59 10.91 -2.16
N LEU A 323 -2.39 9.99 -1.61
CA LEU A 323 -1.85 8.90 -0.81
C LEU A 323 -1.75 7.62 -1.64
N GLN A 324 -0.64 6.90 -1.46
CA GLN A 324 -0.31 5.69 -2.18
C GLN A 324 -0.09 4.49 -1.23
N PRO A 325 -1.14 4.09 -0.45
CA PRO A 325 -0.99 2.90 0.38
C PRO A 325 -0.77 1.68 -0.48
N ASP A 326 0.28 0.90 -0.18
CA ASP A 326 0.48 -0.41 -0.76
C ASP A 326 -0.28 -1.47 0.06
N LEU A 327 -1.15 -2.24 -0.57
CA LEU A 327 -1.97 -3.23 0.14
C LEU A 327 -1.19 -4.47 0.57
N CYS A 328 0.06 -4.63 0.12
CA CYS A 328 0.99 -5.61 0.66
C CYS A 328 1.73 -5.10 1.91
N HIS A 329 1.73 -3.79 2.17
CA HIS A 329 2.55 -3.17 3.22
C HIS A 329 1.74 -2.39 4.26
N ALA A 330 0.71 -1.66 3.83
CA ALA A 330 -0.01 -0.71 4.69
C ALA A 330 -0.93 -1.38 5.73
N GLY A 331 -1.12 -2.69 5.69
CA GLY A 331 -2.03 -3.44 6.57
C GLY A 331 -3.21 -4.08 5.83
N GLY A 332 -3.06 -4.31 4.51
CA GLY A 332 -4.05 -4.99 3.68
C GLY A 332 -5.27 -4.15 3.33
N ILE A 333 -6.34 -4.82 2.94
CA ILE A 333 -7.62 -4.20 2.53
C ILE A 333 -8.27 -3.48 3.73
N THR A 334 -8.19 -4.07 4.92
CA THR A 334 -8.77 -3.49 6.15
C THR A 334 -8.20 -2.11 6.44
N GLU A 335 -6.87 -1.96 6.48
CA GLU A 335 -6.24 -0.66 6.73
C GLU A 335 -6.36 0.28 5.52
N GLY A 336 -6.21 -0.24 4.29
CA GLY A 336 -6.40 0.55 3.07
C GLY A 336 -7.76 1.26 3.04
N ARG A 337 -8.84 0.56 3.46
CA ARG A 337 -10.18 1.14 3.56
C ARG A 337 -10.26 2.26 4.61
N LEU A 338 -9.60 2.09 5.77
CA LEU A 338 -9.56 3.10 6.84
C LEU A 338 -8.70 4.32 6.43
N ILE A 339 -7.56 4.09 5.79
CA ILE A 339 -6.70 5.14 5.24
C ILE A 339 -7.47 5.97 4.22
N ALA A 340 -8.20 5.32 3.31
CA ALA A 340 -9.03 6.01 2.32
C ALA A 340 -10.11 6.88 2.97
N GLY A 341 -10.79 6.38 4.01
CA GLY A 341 -11.80 7.16 4.73
C GLY A 341 -11.20 8.35 5.50
N MET A 342 -9.99 8.23 6.05
CA MET A 342 -9.30 9.39 6.63
C MET A 342 -8.93 10.42 5.55
N ALA A 343 -8.35 9.96 4.44
CA ALA A 343 -7.93 10.82 3.34
C ALA A 343 -9.09 11.60 2.71
N GLU A 344 -10.27 10.97 2.61
CA GLU A 344 -11.48 11.61 2.09
C GLU A 344 -11.84 12.89 2.88
N ALA A 345 -11.72 12.86 4.21
CA ALA A 345 -11.99 14.01 5.06
C ALA A 345 -11.02 15.19 4.85
N TYR A 346 -9.87 14.95 4.23
CA TYR A 346 -8.87 15.95 3.85
C TYR A 346 -8.92 16.28 2.35
N TYR A 347 -9.90 15.76 1.59
CA TYR A 347 -9.99 15.88 0.13
C TYR A 347 -8.77 15.31 -0.61
N VAL A 348 -8.14 14.29 -0.04
CA VAL A 348 -6.96 13.61 -0.59
C VAL A 348 -7.39 12.31 -1.28
N PRO A 349 -7.11 12.15 -2.58
CA PRO A 349 -7.39 10.92 -3.30
C PRO A 349 -6.37 9.82 -3.00
N ILE A 350 -6.77 8.59 -3.33
CA ILE A 350 -5.99 7.36 -3.17
C ILE A 350 -5.56 6.85 -4.55
N ALA A 351 -4.25 6.64 -4.71
CA ALA A 351 -3.64 5.99 -5.86
C ALA A 351 -2.74 4.84 -5.37
N PRO A 352 -3.27 3.64 -5.10
CA PRO A 352 -2.52 2.57 -4.45
C PRO A 352 -1.23 2.24 -5.20
N HIS A 353 -0.10 2.21 -4.49
CA HIS A 353 1.17 1.70 -4.98
C HIS A 353 1.05 0.20 -5.20
N ASN A 354 1.50 -0.31 -6.36
CA ASN A 354 1.44 -1.73 -6.67
C ASN A 354 2.42 -2.17 -7.78
N PRO A 355 3.74 -2.16 -7.57
CA PRO A 355 4.71 -2.86 -8.40
C PRO A 355 4.78 -4.37 -8.06
N MET A 356 3.78 -4.85 -7.34
CA MET A 356 3.61 -6.20 -6.83
C MET A 356 2.95 -7.12 -7.85
N GLY A 357 2.57 -8.31 -7.43
CA GLY A 357 1.93 -9.30 -8.29
C GLY A 357 0.42 -9.12 -8.46
N PRO A 358 -0.20 -10.03 -9.19
CA PRO A 358 -1.60 -9.91 -9.58
C PRO A 358 -2.60 -10.14 -8.43
N ILE A 359 -2.20 -10.76 -7.32
CA ILE A 359 -3.06 -10.87 -6.12
C ILE A 359 -3.19 -9.50 -5.47
N SER A 360 -2.09 -8.77 -5.36
CA SER A 360 -2.07 -7.38 -4.87
C SER A 360 -2.89 -6.46 -5.77
N LEU A 361 -2.76 -6.59 -7.10
CA LEU A 361 -3.61 -5.85 -8.02
C LEU A 361 -5.10 -6.15 -7.77
N ALA A 362 -5.47 -7.42 -7.62
CA ALA A 362 -6.85 -7.80 -7.29
C ALA A 362 -7.33 -7.13 -5.99
N ALA A 363 -6.50 -7.11 -4.94
CA ALA A 363 -6.83 -6.42 -3.69
C ALA A 363 -7.01 -4.90 -3.89
N GLY A 364 -6.15 -4.27 -4.70
CA GLY A 364 -6.27 -2.86 -5.09
C GLY A 364 -7.57 -2.55 -5.82
N LEU A 365 -7.98 -3.42 -6.76
CA LEU A 365 -9.26 -3.28 -7.47
C LEU A 365 -10.47 -3.43 -6.54
N GLN A 366 -10.40 -4.34 -5.54
CA GLN A 366 -11.45 -4.46 -4.52
C GLN A 366 -11.56 -3.20 -3.66
N LEU A 367 -10.43 -2.62 -3.26
CA LEU A 367 -10.40 -1.35 -2.54
C LEU A 367 -10.96 -0.22 -3.41
N ALA A 368 -10.49 -0.10 -4.66
CA ALA A 368 -10.96 0.92 -5.61
C ALA A 368 -12.48 0.84 -5.82
N GLY A 369 -13.04 -0.38 -5.82
CA GLY A 369 -14.47 -0.62 -5.97
C GLY A 369 -15.33 -0.05 -4.84
N CYS A 370 -14.81 0.16 -3.65
CA CYS A 370 -15.60 0.56 -2.47
C CYS A 370 -15.25 1.95 -1.89
N ILE A 371 -14.22 2.64 -2.37
CA ILE A 371 -13.84 3.97 -1.88
C ILE A 371 -14.26 5.08 -2.85
N PRO A 372 -14.82 6.22 -2.39
CA PRO A 372 -15.22 7.30 -3.29
C PRO A 372 -14.04 8.10 -3.84
N ASN A 373 -12.97 8.29 -3.07
CA ASN A 373 -11.82 9.13 -3.36
C ASN A 373 -10.67 8.38 -4.08
N PHE A 374 -10.99 7.41 -4.92
CA PHE A 374 -10.00 6.71 -5.75
C PHE A 374 -9.59 7.56 -6.96
N LEU A 375 -8.29 7.60 -7.25
CA LEU A 375 -7.71 8.31 -8.39
C LEU A 375 -7.32 7.36 -9.54
N ILE A 376 -6.35 6.48 -9.28
CA ILE A 376 -5.76 5.60 -10.28
C ILE A 376 -5.02 4.44 -9.60
N GLN A 377 -4.93 3.28 -10.25
CA GLN A 377 -4.25 2.09 -9.73
C GLN A 377 -2.92 1.85 -10.45
N GLU A 378 -1.86 1.65 -9.69
CA GLU A 378 -0.61 1.12 -10.20
C GLU A 378 -0.72 -0.36 -10.55
N GLN A 379 0.03 -0.79 -11.57
CA GLN A 379 0.23 -2.18 -11.91
C GLN A 379 1.50 -2.39 -12.74
N VAL A 380 2.09 -3.58 -12.63
CA VAL A 380 3.23 -4.05 -13.44
C VAL A 380 2.90 -5.35 -14.17
N SER A 381 1.81 -6.01 -13.84
CA SER A 381 1.30 -7.22 -14.47
C SER A 381 -0.21 -7.28 -14.33
N LEU A 382 -0.89 -7.57 -15.42
CA LEU A 382 -2.34 -7.85 -15.42
C LEU A 382 -2.65 -9.31 -15.09
N GLY A 383 -1.63 -10.11 -14.76
CA GLY A 383 -1.78 -11.49 -14.32
C GLY A 383 -1.48 -12.55 -15.38
N GLU A 384 -0.99 -12.16 -16.57
CA GLU A 384 -0.63 -13.10 -17.63
C GLU A 384 0.44 -14.07 -17.13
N GLY A 385 0.18 -15.37 -17.28
CA GLY A 385 1.05 -16.44 -16.81
C GLY A 385 1.07 -16.65 -15.29
N TYR A 386 0.12 -16.05 -14.54
CA TYR A 386 -0.07 -16.23 -13.11
C TYR A 386 -1.52 -16.52 -12.73
N LEU A 387 -2.47 -15.93 -13.44
CA LEU A 387 -3.90 -16.10 -13.21
C LEU A 387 -4.54 -16.91 -14.35
N LYS A 388 -5.54 -17.74 -14.03
CA LYS A 388 -6.34 -18.41 -15.04
C LYS A 388 -7.08 -17.43 -15.97
N ASN A 389 -7.50 -16.30 -15.42
CA ASN A 389 -8.17 -15.23 -16.15
C ASN A 389 -7.48 -13.92 -15.78
N PRO A 390 -6.47 -13.48 -16.52
CA PRO A 390 -5.83 -12.20 -16.36
C PRO A 390 -6.79 -11.02 -16.52
N PHE A 391 -6.47 -9.89 -15.90
CA PHE A 391 -7.22 -8.65 -16.14
C PHE A 391 -6.96 -8.16 -17.56
N VAL A 392 -7.95 -7.47 -18.13
CA VAL A 392 -7.88 -6.99 -19.51
C VAL A 392 -7.95 -5.46 -19.52
N LEU A 393 -6.90 -4.84 -20.06
CA LEU A 393 -6.89 -3.40 -20.31
C LEU A 393 -7.93 -3.04 -21.37
N GLN A 394 -8.82 -2.12 -21.01
CA GLN A 394 -9.81 -1.56 -21.92
C GLN A 394 -9.20 -0.38 -22.72
N LYS A 395 -9.78 -0.03 -23.85
CA LYS A 395 -9.33 1.07 -24.72
C LYS A 395 -9.35 2.46 -24.05
N ASP A 396 -10.04 2.59 -22.94
CA ASP A 396 -10.16 3.81 -22.15
C ASP A 396 -9.17 3.88 -20.95
N GLY A 397 -8.19 2.98 -20.90
CA GLY A 397 -7.18 2.93 -19.86
C GLY A 397 -7.69 2.35 -18.54
N THR A 398 -8.78 1.61 -18.57
CA THR A 398 -9.36 0.99 -17.38
C THR A 398 -9.30 -0.53 -17.41
N VAL A 399 -9.49 -1.16 -16.25
CA VAL A 399 -9.85 -2.56 -16.10
C VAL A 399 -11.21 -2.67 -15.42
N LEU A 400 -11.97 -3.71 -15.72
CA LEU A 400 -13.27 -3.95 -15.08
C LEU A 400 -13.04 -4.45 -13.65
N LEU A 401 -13.96 -4.12 -12.74
CA LEU A 401 -13.97 -4.73 -11.41
C LEU A 401 -14.19 -6.24 -11.53
N PRO A 402 -13.46 -7.06 -10.73
CA PRO A 402 -13.68 -8.49 -10.71
C PRO A 402 -15.03 -8.81 -10.05
N GLU A 403 -15.89 -9.55 -10.75
CA GLU A 403 -17.25 -9.89 -10.29
C GLU A 403 -17.32 -11.21 -9.52
N LYS A 404 -16.29 -12.07 -9.66
CA LYS A 404 -16.25 -13.35 -8.92
C LYS A 404 -16.08 -13.12 -7.41
N PRO A 405 -16.57 -14.06 -6.57
CA PRO A 405 -16.45 -13.97 -5.11
C PRO A 405 -15.01 -13.81 -4.61
N GLY A 406 -14.85 -13.12 -3.48
CA GLY A 406 -13.56 -12.84 -2.88
C GLY A 406 -12.77 -11.78 -3.63
N LEU A 407 -11.49 -12.01 -3.85
CA LEU A 407 -10.63 -11.17 -4.69
C LEU A 407 -11.03 -11.23 -6.18
N GLY A 408 -11.79 -12.26 -6.56
CA GLY A 408 -12.24 -12.45 -7.94
C GLY A 408 -11.22 -13.10 -8.87
N VAL A 409 -10.11 -13.62 -8.34
CA VAL A 409 -9.01 -14.22 -9.11
C VAL A 409 -8.72 -15.67 -8.68
N GLU A 410 -8.14 -16.42 -9.60
CA GLU A 410 -7.68 -17.79 -9.38
C GLU A 410 -6.26 -17.93 -9.95
N LEU A 411 -5.36 -18.55 -9.18
CA LEU A 411 -4.02 -18.86 -9.66
C LEU A 411 -4.05 -19.93 -10.74
N ASP A 412 -3.23 -19.77 -11.75
CA ASP A 412 -2.93 -20.81 -12.73
C ASP A 412 -1.76 -21.68 -12.21
N GLU A 413 -2.11 -22.77 -11.54
CA GLU A 413 -1.13 -23.66 -10.89
C GLU A 413 -0.15 -24.27 -11.91
N ASP A 414 -0.57 -24.50 -13.15
CA ASP A 414 0.30 -25.06 -14.19
C ASP A 414 1.28 -24.00 -14.70
N ALA A 415 0.84 -22.79 -14.93
CA ALA A 415 1.71 -21.68 -15.35
C ALA A 415 2.69 -21.23 -14.24
N LEU A 416 2.43 -21.57 -12.99
CA LEU A 416 3.29 -21.22 -11.85
C LEU A 416 4.43 -22.21 -11.61
N LYS A 417 4.36 -23.45 -12.11
CA LYS A 417 5.32 -24.54 -11.79
C LYS A 417 6.78 -24.11 -11.96
N ASP A 418 7.09 -23.45 -13.07
CA ASP A 418 8.47 -23.02 -13.38
C ASP A 418 8.85 -21.66 -12.74
N LYS A 419 7.95 -21.06 -12.00
CA LYS A 419 8.14 -19.76 -11.34
C LYS A 419 8.32 -19.88 -9.83
N ILE A 420 7.96 -21.03 -9.24
CA ILE A 420 8.06 -21.25 -7.79
C ILE A 420 9.51 -21.53 -7.38
N GLY A 421 9.86 -21.16 -6.15
CA GLY A 421 11.19 -21.39 -5.56
C GLY A 421 12.20 -20.28 -5.85
N HIS A 422 11.78 -19.18 -6.44
CA HIS A 422 12.64 -18.04 -6.78
C HIS A 422 12.72 -17.03 -5.63
N ASN A 423 13.89 -16.93 -4.98
CA ASN A 423 14.16 -15.92 -3.98
C ASN A 423 14.94 -14.75 -4.58
N TRP A 424 14.30 -13.60 -4.67
CA TRP A 424 14.94 -12.37 -5.13
C TRP A 424 15.45 -11.54 -3.95
N ARG A 425 16.60 -10.88 -4.14
CA ARG A 425 17.19 -9.94 -3.18
C ARG A 425 17.44 -8.61 -3.86
N ASN A 426 17.28 -7.52 -3.12
CA ASN A 426 17.70 -6.21 -3.58
C ASN A 426 19.21 -6.22 -3.85
N PRO A 427 19.68 -5.67 -4.97
CA PRO A 427 21.11 -5.53 -5.22
C PRO A 427 21.73 -4.56 -4.20
N GLU A 428 22.97 -4.81 -3.84
CA GLU A 428 23.80 -3.85 -3.12
C GLU A 428 24.21 -2.71 -4.07
N THR A 429 24.11 -1.47 -3.60
CA THR A 429 24.32 -0.29 -4.45
C THR A 429 25.38 0.62 -3.87
N TYR A 430 26.36 0.94 -4.72
CA TYR A 430 27.52 1.75 -4.36
C TYR A 430 27.79 2.78 -5.45
N ASN A 431 28.29 3.95 -5.04
CA ASN A 431 28.85 4.94 -5.97
C ASN A 431 30.11 4.36 -6.63
N ALA A 432 30.14 4.35 -7.97
CA ALA A 432 31.26 3.75 -8.71
C ALA A 432 32.56 4.57 -8.62
N LEU A 433 32.50 5.85 -8.27
CA LEU A 433 33.65 6.73 -8.19
C LEU A 433 34.43 6.57 -6.88
N ASP A 434 33.72 6.41 -5.76
CA ASP A 434 34.33 6.43 -4.44
C ASP A 434 33.92 5.24 -3.53
N GLY A 435 33.00 4.37 -4.01
CA GLY A 435 32.53 3.20 -3.27
C GLY A 435 31.56 3.53 -2.12
N ALA A 436 31.10 4.76 -2.01
CA ALA A 436 30.11 5.14 -1.01
C ALA A 436 28.78 4.38 -1.21
N VAL A 437 28.10 4.02 -0.12
CA VAL A 437 26.78 3.42 -0.18
C VAL A 437 25.77 4.47 -0.69
N VAL A 438 24.94 4.07 -1.63
CA VAL A 438 23.86 4.91 -2.18
C VAL A 438 22.49 4.28 -1.92
N ASP A 439 21.43 5.09 -1.99
CA ASP A 439 20.05 4.64 -1.83
C ASP A 439 19.64 3.71 -3.00
N TRP A 440 18.82 2.71 -2.65
CA TRP A 440 18.26 1.75 -3.63
C TRP A 440 17.02 2.30 -4.30
#